data_e1e54a2d0113ce40de4ac1afd77d366d
#
_entry.id   e1e54a2d0113ce40de4ac1afd77d366d
#
_cell.length_a   1.000
_cell.length_b   1.000
_cell.length_c   1.000
_cell.angle_alpha   90.00
_cell.angle_beta   90.00
_cell.angle_gamma   90.00
#
_symmetry.space_group_name_H-M   'P 1'
#
loop_
_entity.id
_entity.type
_entity.pdbx_description
1 polymer ?
#
loop_
_entity_poly.entity_id
_entity_poly.type
_entity_poly.pdbx_seq_one_letter_code
_entity_poly.pdbx_strand_id
1 'polypeptide(L)'
;MSGSRIGADFGLTKAFSFLLRLYLEPFPTLFSSKFRYSMSRRSFLSSLIAICVSAILWISSSSTAQAMGGKLPIIDQPAPEFRLPTNTGTGQVALTDYAGKWIVLYFYPKDFTSGCTLEARRFQQDINKYQQRQTEIVGVSADSVDSHAEFCDSEGLKFPLLADTDGKVSKAYGSWMGIYSMRHSFIIDPQGTLRATFTDINPTAHSQEVLVELDRLQSVKT
;
A
#
# COMPACT_ATOMS: atom_id res chain seq x y z
N MET A 1 26.89 10.92 24.85
CA MET A 1 25.93 11.90 25.38
C MET A 1 24.66 11.71 24.59
N SER A 2 23.76 11.01 25.17
CA SER A 2 22.41 11.34 25.62
C SER A 2 21.50 11.70 24.44
N GLY A 3 20.63 10.91 23.93
CA GLY A 3 19.52 10.13 24.48
C GLY A 3 18.25 10.97 24.53
N SER A 4 17.26 10.67 23.73
CA SER A 4 15.87 10.76 24.19
C SER A 4 14.92 10.04 23.20
N ARG A 5 14.50 8.84 23.58
CA ARG A 5 13.26 8.23 23.07
C ARG A 5 12.11 8.93 23.77
N ILE A 6 11.17 9.47 23.01
CA ILE A 6 9.90 9.96 23.55
C ILE A 6 8.84 8.92 23.20
N GLY A 7 8.36 8.23 24.22
CA GLY A 7 7.33 7.20 24.12
C GLY A 7 5.94 7.80 23.91
N ALA A 8 5.18 7.14 23.06
CA ALA A 8 3.78 7.40 22.78
C ALA A 8 2.87 6.46 23.57
N ASP A 9 2.91 6.53 24.94
CA ASP A 9 2.07 5.65 25.81
C ASP A 9 1.39 6.39 26.96
N PHE A 10 1.12 7.69 26.82
CA PHE A 10 0.58 8.50 27.92
C PHE A 10 -0.90 8.91 27.78
N GLY A 11 -1.61 8.47 26.76
CA GLY A 11 -2.98 8.92 26.48
C GLY A 11 -4.11 8.06 27.06
N LEU A 12 -3.97 6.75 27.02
CA LEU A 12 -5.08 5.83 27.38
C LEU A 12 -5.24 5.60 28.90
N THR A 13 -4.18 5.59 29.66
CA THR A 13 -4.24 5.33 31.11
C THR A 13 -4.83 6.50 31.91
N LYS A 14 -4.65 7.74 31.46
CA LYS A 14 -5.26 8.91 32.12
C LYS A 14 -6.75 9.05 31.87
N ALA A 15 -7.24 8.68 30.69
CA ALA A 15 -8.67 8.71 30.36
C ALA A 15 -9.44 7.66 31.16
N PHE A 16 -8.86 6.47 31.34
CA PHE A 16 -9.49 5.39 32.13
C PHE A 16 -9.52 5.71 33.64
N SER A 17 -8.47 6.34 34.18
CA SER A 17 -8.41 6.76 35.58
C SER A 17 -9.38 7.90 35.89
N PHE A 18 -9.64 8.81 34.91
CA PHE A 18 -10.57 9.92 35.07
C PHE A 18 -12.03 9.43 35.08
N LEU A 19 -12.37 8.47 34.23
CA LEU A 19 -13.71 7.87 34.19
C LEU A 19 -14.01 7.01 35.44
N LEU A 20 -12.99 6.31 35.99
CA LEU A 20 -13.16 5.53 37.20
C LEU A 20 -13.32 6.41 38.42
N ARG A 21 -12.74 7.62 38.46
CA ARG A 21 -12.86 8.58 39.51
C ARG A 21 -14.25 9.26 39.57
N LEU A 22 -14.87 9.46 38.44
CA LEU A 22 -16.25 9.98 38.32
C LEU A 22 -17.32 8.97 38.81
N TYR A 23 -16.96 7.68 38.87
CA TYR A 23 -17.91 6.62 39.31
C TYR A 23 -17.80 6.28 40.78
N LEU A 24 -16.76 6.74 41.52
CA LEU A 24 -16.47 6.37 42.90
C LEU A 24 -16.62 7.53 43.92
N GLU A 25 -17.00 8.73 43.49
CA GLU A 25 -17.29 9.83 44.44
C GLU A 25 -18.67 9.62 45.08
N PRO A 26 -18.77 9.62 46.42
CA PRO A 26 -20.07 9.54 47.09
C PRO A 26 -20.86 10.84 46.85
N PHE A 27 -22.02 10.74 46.22
CA PHE A 27 -22.96 11.84 46.05
C PHE A 27 -23.28 12.51 47.39
N PRO A 28 -23.32 13.86 47.47
CA PRO A 28 -23.68 14.56 48.68
C PRO A 28 -25.14 14.25 49.07
N THR A 29 -25.31 13.83 50.31
CA THR A 29 -26.58 13.49 50.97
C THR A 29 -27.47 14.74 51.18
N LEU A 30 -28.16 15.19 50.13
CA LEU A 30 -29.21 16.15 50.21
C LEU A 30 -30.29 15.86 49.18
N PHE A 31 -31.05 14.77 49.38
CA PHE A 31 -32.37 14.69 48.84
C PHE A 31 -33.25 13.79 49.72
N SER A 32 -34.25 14.46 50.28
CA SER A 32 -35.28 13.93 51.14
C SER A 32 -36.03 12.75 50.52
N SER A 33 -36.23 11.74 51.40
CA SER A 33 -37.12 10.58 51.27
C SER A 33 -38.36 10.80 50.42
N LYS A 34 -38.53 10.02 49.33
CA LYS A 34 -39.78 9.41 48.80
C LYS A 34 -39.75 9.12 47.33
N PHE A 35 -38.71 8.55 46.78
CA PHE A 35 -38.85 7.91 45.48
C PHE A 35 -38.17 6.51 45.51
N ARG A 36 -38.95 5.53 45.97
CA ARG A 36 -38.55 4.13 45.89
C ARG A 36 -38.86 3.65 44.46
N TYR A 37 -37.91 3.80 43.54
CA TYR A 37 -38.04 3.23 42.22
C TYR A 37 -37.78 1.73 42.33
N SER A 38 -38.88 0.96 42.40
CA SER A 38 -38.82 -0.49 42.34
C SER A 38 -38.54 -0.90 40.87
N MET A 39 -37.29 -0.93 40.48
CA MET A 39 -36.91 -1.52 39.17
C MET A 39 -37.10 -3.04 39.25
N SER A 40 -38.04 -3.55 38.45
CA SER A 40 -38.21 -5.00 38.35
C SER A 40 -36.95 -5.63 37.72
N ARG A 41 -36.60 -6.86 38.20
CA ARG A 41 -35.44 -7.61 37.65
C ARG A 41 -35.47 -7.76 36.10
N ARG A 42 -36.67 -7.65 35.49
CA ARG A 42 -36.86 -7.69 34.03
C ARG A 42 -36.37 -6.39 33.35
N SER A 43 -36.57 -5.23 33.97
CA SER A 43 -36.08 -3.93 33.43
C SER A 43 -34.55 -3.81 33.50
N PHE A 44 -33.92 -4.40 34.51
CA PHE A 44 -32.46 -4.38 34.64
C PHE A 44 -31.78 -5.26 33.56
N LEU A 45 -32.34 -6.43 33.29
CA LEU A 45 -31.84 -7.34 32.26
C LEU A 45 -32.01 -6.75 30.84
N SER A 46 -33.12 -6.08 30.57
CA SER A 46 -33.34 -5.45 29.25
C SER A 46 -32.40 -4.27 29.00
N SER A 47 -32.05 -3.49 30.03
CA SER A 47 -31.08 -2.39 29.92
C SER A 47 -29.66 -2.90 29.70
N LEU A 48 -29.25 -3.96 30.37
CA LEU A 48 -27.94 -4.59 30.17
C LEU A 48 -27.80 -5.17 28.77
N ILE A 49 -28.84 -5.82 28.25
CA ILE A 49 -28.85 -6.36 26.87
C ILE A 49 -28.75 -5.21 25.86
N ALA A 50 -29.46 -4.10 26.06
CA ALA A 50 -29.40 -2.95 25.17
C ALA A 50 -28.01 -2.30 25.13
N ILE A 51 -27.31 -2.22 26.29
CA ILE A 51 -25.94 -1.68 26.38
C ILE A 51 -24.95 -2.65 25.70
N CYS A 52 -25.10 -3.95 25.89
CA CYS A 52 -24.24 -4.94 25.24
C CYS A 52 -24.42 -4.95 23.71
N VAL A 53 -25.68 -4.84 23.22
CA VAL A 53 -25.97 -4.78 21.79
C VAL A 53 -25.41 -3.49 21.16
N SER A 54 -25.55 -2.34 21.83
CA SER A 54 -24.98 -1.08 21.34
C SER A 54 -23.45 -1.11 21.33
N ALA A 55 -22.80 -1.74 22.33
CA ALA A 55 -21.34 -1.91 22.35
C ALA A 55 -20.86 -2.84 21.21
N ILE A 56 -21.60 -3.93 20.93
CA ILE A 56 -21.27 -4.83 19.80
C ILE A 56 -21.43 -4.12 18.46
N LEU A 57 -22.47 -3.31 18.29
CA LEU A 57 -22.68 -2.52 17.06
C LEU A 57 -21.59 -1.44 16.87
N TRP A 58 -21.04 -0.90 17.95
CA TRP A 58 -19.94 0.07 17.89
C TRP A 58 -18.60 -0.57 17.48
N ILE A 59 -18.35 -1.79 17.91
CA ILE A 59 -17.13 -2.55 17.56
C ILE A 59 -17.16 -3.00 16.09
N SER A 60 -18.37 -3.19 15.50
CA SER A 60 -18.51 -3.59 14.08
C SER A 60 -18.32 -2.44 13.07
N SER A 61 -18.23 -1.20 13.52
CA SER A 61 -18.03 -0.02 12.67
C SER A 61 -16.56 0.40 12.62
N SER A 62 -15.64 -0.55 12.55
CA SER A 62 -14.26 -0.26 12.16
C SER A 62 -14.27 0.12 10.68
N SER A 63 -14.57 1.38 10.37
CA SER A 63 -14.26 1.95 9.07
C SER A 63 -12.74 1.83 8.91
N THR A 64 -12.30 0.81 8.19
CA THR A 64 -10.94 0.80 7.70
C THR A 64 -10.81 2.05 6.82
N ALA A 65 -10.13 3.06 7.35
CA ALA A 65 -9.67 4.17 6.54
C ALA A 65 -8.85 3.54 5.41
N GLN A 66 -9.44 3.49 4.22
CA GLN A 66 -8.77 2.95 3.06
C GLN A 66 -7.67 3.95 2.74
N ALA A 67 -6.43 3.57 3.01
CA ALA A 67 -5.29 4.39 2.65
C ALA A 67 -5.39 4.71 1.15
N MET A 68 -5.21 5.98 0.79
CA MET A 68 -5.09 6.37 -0.61
C MET A 68 -4.03 5.50 -1.25
N GLY A 69 -4.33 4.90 -2.40
CA GLY A 69 -3.44 3.95 -3.08
C GLY A 69 -3.90 2.49 -3.04
N GLY A 70 -4.77 2.12 -2.10
CA GLY A 70 -5.15 0.71 -1.88
C GLY A 70 -4.21 0.00 -0.91
N LYS A 71 -4.39 -1.33 -0.76
CA LYS A 71 -3.53 -2.16 0.09
C LYS A 71 -2.34 -2.68 -0.72
N LEU A 72 -1.13 -2.45 -0.24
CA LEU A 72 0.08 -3.05 -0.84
C LEU A 72 0.01 -4.57 -0.77
N PRO A 73 0.46 -5.28 -1.82
CA PRO A 73 0.60 -6.73 -1.80
C PRO A 73 1.58 -7.17 -0.71
N ILE A 74 1.39 -8.38 -0.21
CA ILE A 74 2.21 -8.94 0.87
C ILE A 74 3.46 -9.57 0.26
N ILE A 75 4.64 -9.25 0.80
CA ILE A 75 5.91 -9.86 0.42
C ILE A 75 5.85 -11.38 0.70
N ASP A 76 6.54 -12.17 -0.14
CA ASP A 76 6.60 -13.63 -0.13
C ASP A 76 5.23 -14.30 -0.43
N GLN A 77 4.31 -13.57 -1.05
CA GLN A 77 3.07 -14.10 -1.61
C GLN A 77 3.07 -13.95 -3.14
N PRO A 78 2.23 -14.69 -3.87
CA PRO A 78 2.05 -14.48 -5.31
C PRO A 78 1.74 -13.02 -5.61
N ALA A 79 2.46 -12.44 -6.57
CA ALA A 79 2.20 -11.09 -7.04
C ALA A 79 0.82 -11.00 -7.70
N PRO A 80 0.08 -9.89 -7.57
CA PRO A 80 -1.18 -9.71 -8.27
C PRO A 80 -1.01 -9.88 -9.77
N GLU A 81 -1.87 -10.68 -10.38
CA GLU A 81 -1.86 -10.91 -11.81
C GLU A 81 -2.22 -9.65 -12.59
N PHE A 82 -1.61 -9.49 -13.75
CA PHE A 82 -1.97 -8.43 -14.69
C PHE A 82 -1.92 -8.92 -16.14
N ARG A 83 -2.72 -8.28 -16.99
CA ARG A 83 -2.64 -8.31 -18.44
C ARG A 83 -3.07 -6.94 -18.95
N LEU A 84 -2.12 -6.21 -19.52
CA LEU A 84 -2.32 -4.82 -19.93
C LEU A 84 -1.88 -4.59 -21.39
N PRO A 85 -2.50 -3.63 -22.08
CA PRO A 85 -2.02 -3.15 -23.37
C PRO A 85 -0.61 -2.54 -23.26
N THR A 86 0.18 -2.70 -24.31
CA THR A 86 1.53 -2.14 -24.42
C THR A 86 1.79 -1.62 -25.82
N ASN A 87 2.75 -0.73 -25.96
CA ASN A 87 3.26 -0.21 -27.22
C ASN A 87 4.23 -1.17 -27.95
N THR A 88 4.50 -2.35 -27.39
CA THR A 88 5.49 -3.29 -27.93
C THR A 88 4.89 -4.67 -28.24
N GLY A 89 5.57 -5.45 -29.08
CA GLY A 89 5.28 -6.86 -29.32
C GLY A 89 3.87 -7.12 -29.85
N THR A 90 3.11 -8.00 -29.15
CA THR A 90 1.74 -8.40 -29.54
C THR A 90 0.67 -7.39 -29.16
N GLY A 91 1.03 -6.24 -28.61
CA GLY A 91 0.11 -5.21 -28.11
C GLY A 91 -0.48 -5.51 -26.72
N GLN A 92 -0.12 -6.61 -26.08
CA GLN A 92 -0.48 -6.94 -24.70
C GLN A 92 0.66 -7.67 -23.99
N VAL A 93 0.79 -7.43 -22.67
CA VAL A 93 1.76 -8.09 -21.80
C VAL A 93 1.07 -8.53 -20.51
N ALA A 94 1.36 -9.76 -20.09
CA ALA A 94 0.88 -10.34 -18.84
C ALA A 94 2.04 -10.72 -17.91
N LEU A 95 1.78 -10.85 -16.61
CA LEU A 95 2.77 -11.34 -15.64
C LEU A 95 3.34 -12.70 -16.04
N THR A 96 2.50 -13.59 -16.55
CA THR A 96 2.87 -14.94 -16.99
C THR A 96 3.87 -14.96 -18.17
N ASP A 97 4.00 -13.89 -18.95
CA ASP A 97 4.94 -13.80 -20.06
C ASP A 97 6.41 -13.69 -19.57
N TYR A 98 6.58 -13.42 -18.29
CA TYR A 98 7.88 -13.31 -17.60
C TYR A 98 8.22 -14.53 -16.75
N ALA A 99 7.48 -15.64 -16.85
CA ALA A 99 7.79 -16.85 -16.11
C ALA A 99 9.26 -17.27 -16.31
N GLY A 100 9.96 -17.55 -15.22
CA GLY A 100 11.39 -17.89 -15.24
C GLY A 100 12.34 -16.69 -15.21
N LYS A 101 11.85 -15.46 -15.18
CA LYS A 101 12.64 -14.23 -15.11
C LYS A 101 12.30 -13.41 -13.89
N TRP A 102 13.23 -12.64 -13.40
CA TRP A 102 12.97 -11.57 -12.45
C TRP A 102 12.30 -10.39 -13.16
N ILE A 103 11.43 -9.68 -12.45
CA ILE A 103 10.75 -8.48 -12.95
C ILE A 103 10.94 -7.34 -11.97
N VAL A 104 11.26 -6.17 -12.50
CA VAL A 104 11.06 -4.88 -11.83
C VAL A 104 9.84 -4.24 -12.43
N LEU A 105 8.72 -4.32 -11.74
CA LEU A 105 7.47 -3.69 -12.11
C LEU A 105 7.39 -2.33 -11.41
N TYR A 106 7.52 -1.22 -12.14
CA TYR A 106 7.45 0.11 -11.56
C TYR A 106 6.23 0.88 -12.04
N PHE A 107 5.47 1.41 -11.09
CA PHE A 107 4.35 2.32 -11.35
C PHE A 107 4.84 3.75 -11.27
N TYR A 108 4.32 4.60 -12.16
CA TYR A 108 4.68 6.00 -12.19
C TYR A 108 3.47 6.88 -12.55
N PRO A 109 3.43 8.16 -12.11
CA PRO A 109 2.27 9.02 -12.28
C PRO A 109 1.88 9.30 -13.73
N LYS A 110 2.85 9.71 -14.59
CA LYS A 110 2.51 10.18 -15.94
C LYS A 110 3.74 10.32 -16.84
N ASP A 111 3.57 9.95 -18.11
CA ASP A 111 4.53 10.20 -19.20
C ASP A 111 4.93 11.68 -19.28
N PHE A 112 6.12 11.95 -19.77
CA PHE A 112 6.67 13.28 -20.03
C PHE A 112 6.80 14.21 -18.83
N THR A 113 6.49 13.77 -17.60
CA THR A 113 6.79 14.56 -16.38
C THR A 113 8.25 14.42 -15.99
N SER A 114 8.84 15.49 -15.45
CA SER A 114 10.28 15.53 -15.19
C SER A 114 10.80 14.39 -14.31
N GLY A 115 10.07 14.05 -13.25
CA GLY A 115 10.44 12.97 -12.34
C GLY A 115 10.31 11.58 -12.98
N CYS A 116 9.25 11.34 -13.76
CA CYS A 116 9.04 10.05 -14.43
C CYS A 116 10.04 9.86 -15.58
N THR A 117 10.32 10.92 -16.33
CA THR A 117 11.35 10.90 -17.39
C THR A 117 12.73 10.60 -16.79
N LEU A 118 13.07 11.23 -15.69
CA LEU A 118 14.35 10.97 -15.01
C LEU A 118 14.46 9.51 -14.55
N GLU A 119 13.42 8.97 -13.95
CA GLU A 119 13.38 7.57 -13.49
C GLU A 119 13.51 6.60 -14.66
N ALA A 120 12.71 6.78 -15.73
CA ALA A 120 12.77 5.96 -16.93
C ALA A 120 14.17 5.98 -17.56
N ARG A 121 14.78 7.15 -17.69
CA ARG A 121 16.17 7.30 -18.18
C ARG A 121 17.19 6.58 -17.30
N ARG A 122 17.02 6.58 -15.97
CA ARG A 122 17.91 5.86 -15.04
C ARG A 122 17.78 4.34 -15.23
N PHE A 123 16.58 3.82 -15.35
CA PHE A 123 16.36 2.43 -15.70
C PHE A 123 16.96 2.08 -17.06
N GLN A 124 16.77 2.93 -18.07
CA GLN A 124 17.34 2.72 -19.40
C GLN A 124 18.88 2.75 -19.40
N GLN A 125 19.51 3.63 -18.65
CA GLN A 125 20.97 3.69 -18.48
C GLN A 125 21.53 2.39 -17.87
N ASP A 126 20.80 1.80 -16.94
CA ASP A 126 21.20 0.60 -16.23
C ASP A 126 20.70 -0.72 -16.87
N ILE A 127 20.01 -0.66 -18.00
CA ILE A 127 19.29 -1.81 -18.61
C ILE A 127 20.19 -3.05 -18.77
N ASN A 128 21.46 -2.87 -19.17
CA ASN A 128 22.40 -3.98 -19.32
C ASN A 128 22.73 -4.65 -17.98
N LYS A 129 22.71 -3.90 -16.86
CA LYS A 129 22.92 -4.45 -15.52
C LYS A 129 21.74 -5.33 -15.09
N TYR A 130 20.52 -4.95 -15.46
CA TYR A 130 19.30 -5.74 -15.24
C TYR A 130 19.32 -7.02 -16.10
N GLN A 131 19.66 -6.90 -17.39
CA GLN A 131 19.75 -8.05 -18.28
C GLN A 131 20.79 -9.10 -17.83
N GLN A 132 21.94 -8.65 -17.31
CA GLN A 132 22.94 -9.55 -16.73
C GLN A 132 22.42 -10.32 -15.51
N ARG A 133 21.37 -9.82 -14.87
CA ARG A 133 20.68 -10.44 -13.72
C ARG A 133 19.41 -11.20 -14.12
N GLN A 134 19.24 -11.44 -15.44
CA GLN A 134 18.02 -12.07 -15.97
C GLN A 134 16.73 -11.36 -15.49
N THR A 135 16.77 -10.04 -15.45
CA THR A 135 15.70 -9.20 -14.92
C THR A 135 15.15 -8.30 -16.02
N GLU A 136 13.85 -8.31 -16.16
CA GLU A 136 13.11 -7.42 -17.07
C GLU A 136 12.57 -6.20 -16.29
N ILE A 137 12.57 -5.05 -16.96
CA ILE A 137 11.97 -3.83 -16.44
C ILE A 137 10.63 -3.62 -17.13
N VAL A 138 9.59 -3.30 -16.38
CA VAL A 138 8.23 -3.06 -16.89
C VAL A 138 7.67 -1.83 -16.22
N GLY A 139 7.34 -0.80 -16.98
CA GLY A 139 6.68 0.40 -16.46
C GLY A 139 5.16 0.31 -16.60
N VAL A 140 4.43 0.91 -15.65
CA VAL A 140 2.96 0.96 -15.66
C VAL A 140 2.49 2.36 -15.30
N SER A 141 1.64 2.95 -16.11
CA SER A 141 0.92 4.17 -15.76
C SER A 141 -0.52 4.16 -16.31
N ALA A 142 -1.28 5.20 -16.00
CA ALA A 142 -2.64 5.39 -16.53
C ALA A 142 -2.66 6.05 -17.93
N ASP A 143 -1.51 6.33 -18.51
CA ASP A 143 -1.43 6.90 -19.85
C ASP A 143 -1.84 5.86 -20.92
N SER A 144 -2.15 6.35 -22.12
CA SER A 144 -2.55 5.50 -23.24
C SER A 144 -1.35 4.81 -23.90
N VAL A 145 -1.62 3.75 -24.64
CA VAL A 145 -0.62 3.05 -25.47
C VAL A 145 0.11 4.01 -26.42
N ASP A 146 -0.61 4.95 -27.01
CA ASP A 146 -0.03 5.93 -27.95
C ASP A 146 0.93 6.88 -27.21
N SER A 147 0.53 7.36 -26.02
CA SER A 147 1.42 8.17 -25.15
C SER A 147 2.69 7.42 -24.79
N HIS A 148 2.56 6.14 -24.42
CA HIS A 148 3.72 5.29 -24.12
C HIS A 148 4.64 5.09 -25.33
N ALA A 149 4.07 4.94 -26.53
CA ALA A 149 4.86 4.84 -27.76
C ALA A 149 5.69 6.11 -27.99
N GLU A 150 5.06 7.28 -27.94
CA GLU A 150 5.73 8.57 -28.07
C GLU A 150 6.80 8.78 -26.98
N PHE A 151 6.49 8.40 -25.74
CA PHE A 151 7.43 8.53 -24.62
C PHE A 151 8.63 7.58 -24.79
N CYS A 152 8.41 6.33 -25.16
CA CYS A 152 9.49 5.38 -25.46
C CYS A 152 10.40 5.88 -26.59
N ASP A 153 9.83 6.38 -27.66
CA ASP A 153 10.57 6.88 -28.82
C ASP A 153 11.39 8.11 -28.45
N SER A 154 10.80 9.08 -27.73
CA SER A 154 11.47 10.32 -27.33
C SER A 154 12.63 10.08 -26.35
N GLU A 155 12.51 9.08 -25.47
CA GLU A 155 13.48 8.78 -24.41
C GLU A 155 14.40 7.60 -24.76
N GLY A 156 14.16 6.93 -25.90
CA GLY A 156 14.94 5.77 -26.35
C GLY A 156 14.80 4.56 -25.41
N LEU A 157 13.63 4.38 -24.79
CA LEU A 157 13.38 3.28 -23.84
C LEU A 157 13.27 1.94 -24.58
N LYS A 158 13.96 0.92 -24.06
CA LYS A 158 14.01 -0.44 -24.64
C LYS A 158 13.26 -1.47 -23.81
N PHE A 159 12.47 -1.05 -22.85
CA PHE A 159 11.59 -1.88 -22.04
C PHE A 159 10.13 -1.48 -22.22
N PRO A 160 9.17 -2.39 -22.01
CA PRO A 160 7.75 -2.10 -22.25
C PRO A 160 7.17 -1.14 -21.21
N LEU A 161 6.26 -0.30 -21.68
CA LEU A 161 5.34 0.48 -20.84
C LEU A 161 3.92 -0.06 -21.05
N LEU A 162 3.18 -0.23 -19.95
CA LEU A 162 1.86 -0.85 -19.92
C LEU A 162 0.80 0.18 -19.53
N ALA A 163 -0.28 0.24 -20.32
CA ALA A 163 -1.37 1.18 -20.18
C ALA A 163 -2.46 0.64 -19.23
N ASP A 164 -2.45 1.06 -17.97
CA ASP A 164 -3.46 0.76 -16.95
C ASP A 164 -4.46 1.91 -16.84
N THR A 165 -5.14 2.24 -17.94
CA THR A 165 -5.98 3.44 -18.07
C THR A 165 -7.17 3.48 -17.09
N ASP A 166 -7.65 2.34 -16.59
CA ASP A 166 -8.71 2.24 -15.59
C ASP A 166 -8.19 2.06 -14.15
N GLY A 167 -6.87 1.98 -13.97
CA GLY A 167 -6.21 1.87 -12.69
C GLY A 167 -6.44 0.56 -11.94
N LYS A 168 -6.91 -0.49 -12.62
CA LYS A 168 -7.22 -1.77 -11.95
C LYS A 168 -5.97 -2.46 -11.40
N VAL A 169 -4.93 -2.50 -12.22
CA VAL A 169 -3.65 -3.12 -11.81
C VAL A 169 -2.97 -2.26 -10.76
N SER A 170 -2.94 -0.93 -10.95
CA SER A 170 -2.43 0.00 -9.95
C SER A 170 -3.15 -0.15 -8.59
N LYS A 171 -4.47 -0.36 -8.59
CA LYS A 171 -5.23 -0.66 -7.34
C LYS A 171 -4.83 -1.98 -6.73
N ALA A 172 -4.66 -3.03 -7.54
CA ALA A 172 -4.27 -4.35 -7.05
C ALA A 172 -2.88 -4.33 -6.39
N TYR A 173 -2.00 -3.44 -6.85
CA TYR A 173 -0.67 -3.21 -6.28
C TYR A 173 -0.63 -2.11 -5.21
N GLY A 174 -1.78 -1.56 -4.79
CA GLY A 174 -1.83 -0.49 -3.79
C GLY A 174 -1.18 0.82 -4.26
N SER A 175 -1.17 1.07 -5.57
CA SER A 175 -0.47 2.18 -6.23
C SER A 175 -1.41 3.16 -6.92
N TRP A 176 -2.70 3.25 -6.56
CA TRP A 176 -3.67 4.05 -7.29
C TRP A 176 -4.16 5.29 -6.51
N MET A 177 -4.05 6.47 -7.11
CA MET A 177 -4.52 7.75 -6.54
C MET A 177 -5.89 8.21 -7.06
N GLY A 178 -6.59 7.36 -7.81
CA GLY A 178 -7.91 7.70 -8.39
C GLY A 178 -7.86 8.13 -9.84
N ILE A 179 -6.81 8.81 -10.27
CA ILE A 179 -6.62 9.31 -11.65
C ILE A 179 -5.23 9.01 -12.24
N TYR A 180 -4.27 8.63 -11.41
CA TYR A 180 -2.92 8.23 -11.81
C TYR A 180 -2.32 7.25 -10.82
N SER A 181 -1.24 6.57 -11.22
CA SER A 181 -0.49 5.65 -10.38
C SER A 181 0.46 6.42 -9.44
N MET A 182 0.65 5.91 -8.23
CA MET A 182 1.71 6.35 -7.34
C MET A 182 3.06 5.84 -7.85
N ARG A 183 4.14 6.46 -7.37
CA ARG A 183 5.49 5.99 -7.67
C ARG A 183 5.86 4.87 -6.71
N HIS A 184 5.55 3.64 -7.09
CA HIS A 184 5.88 2.42 -6.36
C HIS A 184 6.56 1.43 -7.29
N SER A 185 7.48 0.63 -6.76
CA SER A 185 8.10 -0.45 -7.53
C SER A 185 8.11 -1.75 -6.76
N PHE A 186 8.11 -2.83 -7.51
CA PHE A 186 7.99 -4.19 -7.00
C PHE A 186 9.01 -5.08 -7.68
N ILE A 187 9.72 -5.90 -6.90
CA ILE A 187 10.56 -6.97 -7.44
C ILE A 187 9.78 -8.27 -7.32
N ILE A 188 9.62 -8.97 -8.45
CA ILE A 188 8.92 -10.24 -8.55
C ILE A 188 9.92 -11.29 -9.02
N ASP A 189 9.95 -12.44 -8.37
CA ASP A 189 10.88 -13.53 -8.68
C ASP A 189 10.41 -14.39 -9.89
N PRO A 190 11.26 -15.29 -10.40
CA PRO A 190 10.93 -16.16 -11.53
C PRO A 190 9.71 -17.09 -11.32
N GLN A 191 9.24 -17.25 -10.09
CA GLN A 191 8.07 -18.03 -9.72
C GLN A 191 6.80 -17.17 -9.62
N GLY A 192 6.91 -15.85 -9.86
CA GLY A 192 5.79 -14.92 -9.74
C GLY A 192 5.52 -14.46 -8.30
N THR A 193 6.47 -14.67 -7.38
CA THR A 193 6.34 -14.26 -5.98
C THR A 193 6.87 -12.85 -5.79
N LEU A 194 6.14 -12.01 -5.07
CA LEU A 194 6.58 -10.66 -4.71
C LEU A 194 7.69 -10.73 -3.65
N ARG A 195 8.85 -10.16 -3.95
CA ARG A 195 10.03 -10.24 -3.09
C ARG A 195 10.45 -8.92 -2.45
N ALA A 196 10.11 -7.80 -3.06
CA ALA A 196 10.38 -6.47 -2.49
C ALA A 196 9.37 -5.43 -2.97
N THR A 197 9.18 -4.39 -2.17
CA THR A 197 8.31 -3.23 -2.45
C THR A 197 9.03 -1.94 -2.09
N PHE A 198 8.98 -0.95 -2.99
CA PHE A 198 9.51 0.40 -2.79
C PHE A 198 8.36 1.39 -2.89
N THR A 199 8.20 2.26 -1.91
CA THR A 199 7.11 3.25 -1.84
C THR A 199 7.56 4.69 -1.65
N ASP A 200 8.77 4.89 -1.13
CA ASP A 200 9.40 6.20 -0.96
C ASP A 200 10.56 6.34 -1.96
N ILE A 201 10.21 6.67 -3.20
CA ILE A 201 11.10 6.57 -4.33
C ILE A 201 11.68 7.94 -4.71
N ASN A 202 13.01 8.04 -4.69
CA ASN A 202 13.75 9.13 -5.33
C ASN A 202 14.10 8.73 -6.78
N PRO A 203 13.51 9.38 -7.81
CA PRO A 203 13.74 9.03 -9.21
C PRO A 203 15.21 9.01 -9.65
N THR A 204 16.07 9.80 -8.96
CA THR A 204 17.49 9.89 -9.31
C THR A 204 18.28 8.63 -8.90
N ALA A 205 17.95 8.04 -7.75
CA ALA A 205 18.68 6.93 -7.12
C ALA A 205 18.01 5.58 -7.35
N HIS A 206 16.73 5.57 -7.69
CA HIS A 206 15.87 4.40 -7.63
C HIS A 206 16.40 3.18 -8.39
N SER A 207 16.88 3.35 -9.63
CA SER A 207 17.43 2.22 -10.40
C SER A 207 18.60 1.53 -9.67
N GLN A 208 19.46 2.28 -8.98
CA GLN A 208 20.57 1.71 -8.22
C GLN A 208 20.09 1.02 -6.93
N GLU A 209 19.11 1.60 -6.24
CA GLU A 209 18.49 0.99 -5.05
C GLU A 209 17.86 -0.36 -5.39
N VAL A 210 17.14 -0.43 -6.51
CA VAL A 210 16.55 -1.68 -7.02
C VAL A 210 17.63 -2.71 -7.37
N LEU A 211 18.74 -2.31 -8.02
CA LEU A 211 19.84 -3.23 -8.34
C LEU A 211 20.50 -3.80 -7.08
N VAL A 212 20.70 -3.00 -6.04
CA VAL A 212 21.25 -3.46 -4.76
C VAL A 212 20.34 -4.51 -4.11
N GLU A 213 19.04 -4.24 -4.07
CA GLU A 213 18.07 -5.18 -3.50
C GLU A 213 17.96 -6.46 -4.33
N LEU A 214 17.99 -6.34 -5.66
CA LEU A 214 17.97 -7.47 -6.57
C LEU A 214 19.20 -8.39 -6.35
N ASP A 215 20.41 -7.81 -6.19
CA ASP A 215 21.62 -8.55 -5.87
C ASP A 215 21.47 -9.30 -4.52
N ARG A 216 20.90 -8.65 -3.52
CA ARG A 216 20.62 -9.26 -2.22
C ARG A 216 19.68 -10.47 -2.37
N LEU A 217 18.56 -10.28 -3.09
CA LEU A 217 17.55 -11.33 -3.29
C LEU A 217 18.11 -12.53 -4.08
N GLN A 218 18.92 -12.27 -5.10
CA GLN A 218 19.51 -13.33 -5.92
C GLN A 218 20.68 -14.06 -5.24
N SER A 219 21.32 -13.42 -4.24
CA SER A 219 22.39 -14.04 -3.45
C SER A 219 21.87 -15.03 -2.40
N VAL A 220 20.62 -14.86 -1.94
CA VAL A 220 19.96 -15.81 -1.04
C VAL A 220 19.46 -16.98 -1.87
N LYS A 221 20.35 -17.94 -2.17
CA LYS A 221 19.95 -19.20 -2.79
C LYS A 221 19.01 -19.94 -1.86
N THR A 222 17.77 -20.08 -2.30
CA THR A 222 16.79 -21.02 -1.75
C THR A 222 17.31 -22.46 -1.86
#